data_3cd92f212e5e9f1d95901e17faee1a94
#
_entry.id   3cd92f212e5e9f1d95901e17faee1a94
#
_cell.length_a   1.000
_cell.length_b   1.000
_cell.length_c   1.000
_cell.angle_alpha   90.00
_cell.angle_beta   90.00
_cell.angle_gamma   90.00
#
_symmetry.space_group_name_H-M   'P 1'
#
loop_
_entity.id
_entity.type
_entity.pdbx_description
1 polymer ?
#
loop_
_entity_poly.entity_id
_entity_poly.type
_entity_poly.pdbx_seq_one_letter_code
_entity_poly.pdbx_strand_id
1 'polypeptide(L)'
;MEIIQIEKLKGYFLVVSKDFFNSTEQAIVCPMVKDTFLDPLHIEASGKEVKGIVMCEQMRLVDLRYRGFKRVDAISYSQRINITDAIQGIFDY
;
A
#
# COMPACT_ATOMS: atom_id res chain seq x y z
N MET A 1 2.11 5.19 6.49
CA MET A 1 1.35 4.59 5.37
C MET A 1 0.06 3.99 5.90
N GLU A 2 -1.03 4.36 5.29
CA GLU A 2 -2.35 3.93 5.70
C GLU A 2 -2.82 2.73 4.91
N ILE A 3 -3.61 1.87 5.56
CA ILE A 3 -4.28 0.75 4.91
C ILE A 3 -5.72 1.17 4.65
N ILE A 4 -6.16 1.05 3.41
CA ILE A 4 -7.49 1.46 3.00
C ILE A 4 -8.23 0.32 2.29
N GLN A 5 -9.55 0.43 2.28
CA GLN A 5 -10.41 -0.32 1.38
C GLN A 5 -10.95 0.65 0.34
N ILE A 6 -10.99 0.21 -0.90
CA ILE A 6 -11.50 1.03 -2.01
C ILE A 6 -12.82 0.42 -2.47
N GLU A 7 -13.83 1.28 -2.61
CA GLU A 7 -15.17 0.85 -3.01
C GLU A 7 -15.12 0.08 -4.33
N LYS A 8 -15.84 -1.03 -4.39
CA LYS A 8 -15.93 -1.94 -5.54
C LYS A 8 -14.67 -2.75 -5.82
N LEU A 9 -13.60 -2.58 -5.04
CA LEU A 9 -12.41 -3.42 -5.13
C LEU A 9 -12.32 -4.29 -3.89
N LYS A 10 -11.94 -5.55 -4.08
CA LYS A 10 -11.80 -6.48 -2.97
C LYS A 10 -10.46 -6.31 -2.28
N GLY A 11 -10.44 -6.54 -0.96
CA GLY A 11 -9.21 -6.59 -0.18
C GLY A 11 -8.75 -5.23 0.28
N TYR A 12 -7.50 -5.19 0.71
CA TYR A 12 -6.88 -4.02 1.31
C TYR A 12 -5.79 -3.49 0.41
N PHE A 13 -5.54 -2.20 0.54
CA PHE A 13 -4.50 -1.51 -0.22
C PHE A 13 -3.68 -0.66 0.74
N LEU A 14 -2.37 -0.65 0.55
CA LEU A 14 -1.47 0.21 1.31
C LEU A 14 -1.20 1.47 0.49
N VAL A 15 -1.45 2.64 1.08
CA VAL A 15 -1.13 3.93 0.44
C VAL A 15 0.36 4.17 0.62
N VAL A 16 1.10 4.19 -0.48
CA VAL A 16 2.56 4.34 -0.45
C VAL A 16 3.04 5.73 -0.86
N SER A 17 2.17 6.56 -1.44
CA SER A 17 2.50 7.93 -1.79
C SER A 17 2.42 8.85 -0.58
N LYS A 18 3.18 9.96 -0.63
CA LYS A 18 3.23 10.93 0.47
C LYS A 18 1.99 11.82 0.50
N ASP A 19 1.75 12.42 1.64
CA ASP A 19 0.57 13.26 1.89
C ASP A 19 0.43 14.40 0.89
N PHE A 20 1.53 15.06 0.53
CA PHE A 20 1.45 16.18 -0.41
C PHE A 20 0.98 15.72 -1.80
N PHE A 21 1.34 14.51 -2.19
CA PHE A 21 0.83 13.91 -3.43
C PHE A 21 -0.65 13.57 -3.27
N ASN A 22 -0.99 12.98 -2.12
CA ASN A 22 -2.36 12.55 -1.84
C ASN A 22 -3.33 13.75 -1.75
N SER A 23 -2.81 14.96 -1.49
CA SER A 23 -3.65 16.16 -1.43
C SER A 23 -4.30 16.52 -2.76
N THR A 24 -3.84 15.93 -3.87
CA THR A 24 -4.49 16.07 -5.18
C THR A 24 -5.66 15.11 -5.35
N GLU A 25 -6.02 14.38 -4.30
CA GLU A 25 -7.04 13.32 -4.29
C GLU A 25 -6.69 12.13 -5.15
N GLN A 26 -5.41 12.00 -5.50
CA GLN A 26 -4.84 10.81 -6.13
C GLN A 26 -3.88 10.16 -5.13
N ALA A 27 -3.74 8.86 -5.24
CA ALA A 27 -2.81 8.13 -4.37
C ALA A 27 -2.21 6.97 -5.14
N ILE A 28 -0.96 6.65 -4.81
CA ILE A 28 -0.32 5.44 -5.31
C ILE A 28 -0.49 4.37 -4.23
N VAL A 29 -1.05 3.24 -4.61
CA VAL A 29 -1.35 2.16 -3.67
C VAL A 29 -0.76 0.85 -4.15
N CYS A 30 -0.47 -0.04 -3.19
CA CYS A 30 -0.06 -1.42 -3.45
C CYS A 30 -1.11 -2.35 -2.86
N PRO A 31 -1.53 -3.39 -3.58
CA PRO A 31 -2.47 -4.35 -3.02
C PRO A 31 -1.82 -5.17 -1.91
N MET A 32 -2.63 -5.56 -0.93
CA MET A 32 -2.23 -6.45 0.14
C MET A 32 -2.99 -7.77 -0.02
N VAL A 33 -2.27 -8.87 0.06
CA VAL A 33 -2.86 -10.21 -0.02
C VAL A 33 -2.54 -10.99 1.25
N LYS A 34 -3.35 -12.02 1.51
CA LYS A 34 -3.18 -12.82 2.73
C LYS A 34 -2.00 -13.77 2.62
N ASP A 35 -1.76 -14.30 1.43
CA ASP A 35 -0.76 -15.33 1.24
C ASP A 35 -0.20 -15.26 -0.19
N THR A 36 1.11 -15.31 -0.27
CA THR A 36 1.84 -15.39 -1.53
C THR A 36 3.27 -15.83 -1.19
N PHE A 37 4.05 -16.19 -2.19
CA PHE A 37 5.46 -16.47 -1.94
C PHE A 37 6.18 -15.18 -1.56
N LEU A 38 7.14 -15.28 -0.65
CA LEU A 38 7.94 -14.13 -0.23
C LEU A 38 9.10 -13.93 -1.20
N ASP A 39 9.33 -12.68 -1.56
CA ASP A 39 10.48 -12.26 -2.34
C ASP A 39 10.80 -10.80 -1.97
N PRO A 40 11.85 -10.20 -2.55
CA PRO A 40 12.23 -8.83 -2.18
C PRO A 40 11.15 -7.77 -2.41
N LEU A 41 10.13 -8.05 -3.24
CA LEU A 41 9.05 -7.10 -3.53
C LEU A 41 7.74 -7.43 -2.80
N HIS A 42 7.70 -8.57 -2.10
CA HIS A 42 6.52 -9.00 -1.33
C HIS A 42 6.85 -8.88 0.15
N ILE A 43 6.36 -7.82 0.78
CA ILE A 43 6.78 -7.43 2.14
C ILE A 43 5.61 -7.62 3.10
N GLU A 44 5.84 -8.35 4.19
CA GLU A 44 4.85 -8.47 5.24
C GLU A 44 4.62 -7.12 5.90
N ALA A 45 3.36 -6.79 6.12
CA ALA A 45 2.97 -5.56 6.79
C ALA A 45 1.74 -5.80 7.64
N SER A 46 1.70 -5.15 8.79
CA SER A 46 0.57 -5.29 9.69
C SER A 46 0.31 -3.97 10.42
N GLY A 47 -0.96 -3.66 10.53
CA GLY A 47 -1.44 -2.63 11.43
C GLY A 47 -1.93 -3.25 12.72
N LYS A 48 -2.87 -2.58 13.38
CA LYS A 48 -3.47 -3.09 14.62
C LYS A 48 -4.40 -4.28 14.37
N GLU A 49 -5.12 -4.28 13.27
CA GLU A 49 -6.14 -5.27 12.97
C GLU A 49 -5.95 -5.95 11.63
N VAL A 50 -5.36 -5.26 10.67
CA VAL A 50 -5.15 -5.78 9.32
C VAL A 50 -3.69 -6.18 9.16
N LYS A 51 -3.47 -7.37 8.62
CA LYS A 51 -2.14 -7.83 8.25
C LYS A 51 -2.19 -8.54 6.91
N GLY A 52 -1.08 -8.53 6.21
CA GLY A 52 -0.99 -9.18 4.91
C GLY A 52 0.37 -8.95 4.30
N ILE A 53 0.48 -9.28 3.03
CA ILE A 53 1.71 -9.12 2.27
C ILE A 53 1.47 -8.06 1.22
N VAL A 54 2.29 -7.02 1.24
CA VAL A 54 2.21 -5.90 0.29
C VAL A 54 2.95 -6.30 -0.98
N MET A 55 2.27 -6.23 -2.11
CA MET A 55 2.84 -6.57 -3.41
C MET A 55 3.35 -5.29 -4.07
N CYS A 56 4.60 -4.94 -3.80
CA CYS A 56 5.17 -3.65 -4.19
C CYS A 56 5.26 -3.48 -5.70
N GLU A 57 5.47 -4.56 -6.45
CA GLU A 57 5.55 -4.50 -7.91
C GLU A 57 4.20 -4.23 -8.59
N GLN A 58 3.11 -4.33 -7.84
CA GLN A 58 1.76 -4.09 -8.37
C GLN A 58 1.21 -2.73 -7.96
N MET A 59 2.08 -1.77 -7.71
CA MET A 59 1.63 -0.42 -7.37
C MET A 59 0.84 0.19 -8.52
N ARG A 60 -0.17 0.98 -8.17
CA ARG A 60 -1.01 1.66 -9.14
C ARG A 60 -1.46 3.01 -8.63
N LEU A 61 -1.71 3.92 -9.55
CA LEU A 61 -2.30 5.21 -9.26
C LEU A 61 -3.82 5.05 -9.23
N VAL A 62 -4.46 5.55 -8.19
CA VAL A 62 -5.92 5.59 -8.10
C VAL A 62 -6.37 7.01 -7.87
N ASP A 63 -7.52 7.36 -8.46
CA ASP A 63 -8.16 8.66 -8.27
C ASP A 63 -9.28 8.48 -7.25
N LEU A 64 -9.05 8.97 -6.04
CA LEU A 64 -9.97 8.80 -4.93
C LEU A 64 -11.16 9.77 -4.98
N ARG A 65 -11.16 10.74 -5.91
CA ARG A 65 -12.31 11.62 -6.10
C ARG A 65 -13.54 10.87 -6.61
N TYR A 66 -13.29 9.89 -7.45
CA TYR A 66 -14.36 9.14 -8.13
C TYR A 66 -14.60 7.77 -7.51
N ARG A 67 -13.77 7.36 -6.59
CA ARG A 67 -13.92 6.09 -5.89
C ARG A 67 -14.00 6.34 -4.40
N GLY A 68 -15.05 5.86 -3.78
CA GLY A 68 -15.14 5.88 -2.33
C GLY A 68 -14.04 5.03 -1.72
N PHE A 69 -13.52 5.45 -0.59
CA PHE A 69 -12.51 4.69 0.13
C PHE A 69 -12.69 4.87 1.62
N LYS A 70 -12.12 3.94 2.40
CA LYS A 70 -12.21 3.95 3.84
C LYS A 70 -10.85 3.60 4.43
N ARG A 71 -10.38 4.41 5.35
CA ARG A 71 -9.18 4.09 6.12
C ARG A 71 -9.54 3.06 7.17
N VAL A 72 -8.79 1.98 7.24
CA VAL A 72 -9.08 0.90 8.18
C VAL A 72 -7.97 0.64 9.17
N ASP A 73 -6.72 1.01 8.82
CA ASP A 73 -5.57 0.74 9.67
C ASP A 73 -4.36 1.55 9.18
N ALA A 74 -3.21 1.34 9.83
CA ALA A 74 -1.94 1.93 9.42
C ALA A 74 -0.79 1.02 9.84
N ILE A 75 0.29 1.03 9.11
CA ILE A 75 1.47 0.22 9.45
C ILE A 75 2.47 1.04 10.26
N SER A 76 3.37 0.34 10.95
CA SER A 76 4.41 0.96 11.78
C SER A 76 5.48 1.64 10.92
N TYR A 77 6.27 2.51 11.56
CA TYR A 77 7.36 3.22 10.90
C TYR A 77 8.41 2.24 10.34
N SER A 78 8.77 1.22 11.11
CA SER A 78 9.78 0.25 10.68
C SER A 78 9.33 -0.52 9.44
N GLN A 79 8.05 -0.88 9.37
CA GLN A 79 7.52 -1.56 8.19
C GLN A 79 7.47 -0.63 6.98
N ARG A 80 7.20 0.66 7.22
CA ARG A 80 7.21 1.66 6.15
C ARG A 80 8.59 1.76 5.49
N ILE A 81 9.65 1.70 6.28
CA ILE A 81 11.02 1.71 5.74
C ILE A 81 11.25 0.51 4.83
N ASN A 82 10.84 -0.68 5.25
CA ASN A 82 10.99 -1.89 4.44
C ASN A 82 10.24 -1.78 3.11
N ILE A 83 9.03 -1.25 3.13
CA ILE A 83 8.23 -1.05 1.93
C ILE A 83 8.91 -0.03 1.00
N THR A 84 9.37 1.08 1.56
CA THR A 84 10.03 2.12 0.78
C THR A 84 11.30 1.60 0.12
N ASP A 85 12.10 0.80 0.83
CA ASP A 85 13.30 0.21 0.27
C ASP A 85 12.98 -0.74 -0.87
N ALA A 86 11.94 -1.55 -0.73
CA ALA A 86 11.51 -2.47 -1.79
C ALA A 86 11.08 -1.69 -3.04
N ILE A 87 10.32 -0.61 -2.87
CA ILE A 87 9.86 0.22 -3.97
C ILE A 87 11.05 0.89 -4.67
N GLN A 88 12.00 1.42 -3.91
CA GLN A 88 13.22 2.01 -4.49
C GLN A 88 13.98 1.00 -5.32
N GLY A 89 14.05 -0.25 -4.88
CA GLY A 89 14.71 -1.32 -5.60
C GLY A 89 14.12 -1.61 -6.97
N ILE A 90 12.86 -1.27 -7.20
CA ILE A 90 12.24 -1.43 -8.52
C ILE A 90 12.84 -0.46 -9.54
N PHE A 91 13.27 0.72 -9.09
CA PHE A 91 13.75 1.79 -9.95
C PHE A 91 15.29 1.94 -9.94
N ASP A 92 15.97 1.15 -9.14
CA ASP A 92 17.43 1.19 -9.04
C ASP A 92 18.07 0.31 -10.10
N TYR A 93 19.05 0.85 -10.78
CA TYR A 93 19.78 0.12 -11.82
C TYR A 93 21.17 -0.26 -11.35
#